data_c0c61bf7f9452a23e2a9475e157ec342
#
_entry.id   c0c61bf7f9452a23e2a9475e157ec342
#
_cell.length_a   1.000
_cell.length_b   1.000
_cell.length_c   1.000
_cell.angle_alpha   90.00
_cell.angle_beta   90.00
_cell.angle_gamma   90.00
#
_symmetry.space_group_name_H-M   'P 1'
#
loop_
_entity.id
_entity.type
_entity.pdbx_description
1 polymer ?
#
loop_
_entity_poly.entity_id
_entity_poly.type
_entity_poly.pdbx_seq_one_letter_code
_entity_poly.pdbx_strand_id
1 'polypeptide(L)'
;PSFLFRNLGATPGAVSTFAEMGLPSGTAVDAGGSAKAAMGIACADLDGDGRLDLYVTNFHREPDLLYFNRGALLFEEAALRAGLAEPTRLMLGWGTQAVDMDLDGRPELFLTNGHLEDRRQEGIPWKMPPQLFYNRGEGKFTEISRESGDFFHGEYLGRGVARLDWDRDGRPDLVVVHQDRPVALLRNETALTGRRLILDLHGVESNRDAIGARIRATAAGRTQVLEICGGDGFLATNERRPILGIGSATVVDVLEIQWPSGRNDRWTRIPVDSGLVILEGRPPQVKTIDR
;
A
#
# COMPACT_ATOMS: atom_id res chain seq x y z
N PRO A 1 16.49 14.75 -5.34
CA PRO A 1 15.78 13.81 -6.19
C PRO A 1 15.66 12.45 -5.53
N SER A 2 14.56 11.73 -5.80
CA SER A 2 14.38 10.35 -5.37
C SER A 2 15.21 9.42 -6.27
N PHE A 3 15.61 8.28 -5.70
CA PHE A 3 16.38 7.26 -6.41
C PHE A 3 15.54 6.01 -6.61
N LEU A 4 15.59 5.45 -7.80
CA LEU A 4 15.03 4.14 -8.13
C LEU A 4 16.17 3.23 -8.60
N PHE A 5 16.42 2.16 -7.86
CA PHE A 5 17.48 1.22 -8.20
C PHE A 5 16.90 -0.05 -8.83
N ARG A 6 17.26 -0.28 -10.09
CA ARG A 6 16.97 -1.53 -10.78
C ARG A 6 18.04 -2.56 -10.44
N ASN A 7 17.63 -3.70 -9.90
CA ASN A 7 18.52 -4.85 -9.76
C ASN A 7 18.83 -5.45 -11.15
N LEU A 8 20.11 -5.51 -11.48
CA LEU A 8 20.59 -6.07 -12.75
C LEU A 8 20.82 -7.59 -12.68
N GLY A 9 20.49 -8.21 -11.54
CA GLY A 9 20.74 -9.61 -11.26
C GLY A 9 22.16 -9.86 -10.74
N ALA A 10 22.38 -11.08 -10.32
CA ALA A 10 23.70 -11.59 -9.96
C ALA A 10 23.91 -12.96 -10.59
N THR A 11 25.12 -13.23 -11.07
CA THR A 11 25.56 -14.59 -11.33
C THR A 11 25.72 -15.30 -9.97
N PRO A 12 25.36 -16.58 -9.80
CA PRO A 12 25.58 -17.28 -8.55
C PRO A 12 27.03 -17.09 -8.04
N GLY A 13 27.16 -16.57 -6.80
CA GLY A 13 28.45 -16.25 -6.20
C GLY A 13 29.02 -14.86 -6.51
N ALA A 14 28.35 -14.04 -7.33
CA ALA A 14 28.73 -12.65 -7.59
C ALA A 14 27.90 -11.67 -6.75
N VAL A 15 28.42 -10.46 -6.55
CA VAL A 15 27.72 -9.36 -5.90
C VAL A 15 26.62 -8.85 -6.83
N SER A 16 25.40 -8.68 -6.31
CA SER A 16 24.31 -8.03 -7.05
C SER A 16 24.69 -6.60 -7.42
N THR A 17 24.43 -6.21 -8.66
CA THR A 17 24.66 -4.85 -9.14
C THR A 17 23.33 -4.15 -9.38
N PHE A 18 23.33 -2.84 -9.21
CA PHE A 18 22.14 -2.00 -9.38
C PHE A 18 22.42 -0.87 -10.36
N ALA A 19 21.45 -0.50 -11.16
CA ALA A 19 21.47 0.72 -11.95
C ALA A 19 20.50 1.72 -11.35
N GLU A 20 20.96 2.97 -11.19
CA GLU A 20 20.11 4.09 -10.79
C GLU A 20 19.24 4.50 -11.98
N MET A 21 17.91 4.53 -11.78
CA MET A 21 16.90 4.74 -12.82
C MET A 21 15.94 5.89 -12.50
N GLY A 22 16.12 6.65 -11.43
CA GLY A 22 15.18 7.66 -10.98
C GLY A 22 14.82 8.68 -12.09
N LEU A 23 15.80 9.31 -12.71
CA LEU A 23 15.55 10.22 -13.84
C LEU A 23 15.01 9.52 -15.08
N PRO A 24 15.61 8.43 -15.57
CA PRO A 24 15.09 7.71 -16.72
C PRO A 24 13.67 7.17 -16.53
N SER A 25 13.31 6.80 -15.30
CA SER A 25 11.99 6.26 -15.00
C SER A 25 10.91 7.34 -14.77
N GLY A 26 11.30 8.60 -14.56
CA GLY A 26 10.38 9.67 -14.18
C GLY A 26 10.09 9.80 -12.69
N THR A 27 10.75 9.01 -11.80
CA THR A 27 10.46 9.03 -10.35
C THR A 27 11.36 9.97 -9.55
N ALA A 28 12.40 10.57 -10.15
CA ALA A 28 13.34 11.43 -9.45
C ALA A 28 12.79 12.80 -9.06
N VAL A 29 11.76 13.26 -9.77
CA VAL A 29 11.22 14.63 -9.68
C VAL A 29 9.71 14.64 -9.87
N ASP A 30 9.05 15.74 -9.47
CA ASP A 30 7.63 15.96 -9.79
C ASP A 30 7.41 16.31 -11.27
N ALA A 31 6.16 16.50 -11.68
CA ALA A 31 5.81 16.88 -13.05
C ALA A 31 6.41 18.22 -13.51
N GLY A 32 6.80 19.08 -12.57
CA GLY A 32 7.48 20.36 -12.83
C GLY A 32 9.01 20.25 -12.89
N GLY A 33 9.58 19.06 -12.73
CA GLY A 33 11.02 18.82 -12.71
C GLY A 33 11.70 19.16 -11.37
N SER A 34 10.94 19.34 -10.30
CA SER A 34 11.48 19.67 -8.96
C SER A 34 11.68 18.41 -8.11
N ALA A 35 12.83 18.32 -7.46
CA ALA A 35 13.09 17.30 -6.45
C ALA A 35 12.28 17.57 -5.17
N LYS A 36 11.82 16.52 -4.50
CA LYS A 36 11.06 16.58 -3.26
C LYS A 36 11.76 15.82 -2.13
N ALA A 37 11.38 16.16 -0.89
CA ALA A 37 11.90 15.52 0.31
C ALA A 37 11.00 14.33 0.69
N ALA A 38 11.16 13.22 -0.01
CA ALA A 38 10.38 12.00 0.17
C ALA A 38 10.62 11.35 1.54
N MET A 39 9.55 10.87 2.19
CA MET A 39 9.58 10.11 3.46
C MET A 39 9.02 8.69 3.29
N GLY A 40 7.71 8.52 3.34
CA GLY A 40 7.04 7.23 3.22
C GLY A 40 6.70 6.90 1.77
N ILE A 41 6.71 5.60 1.45
CA ILE A 41 6.31 5.09 0.13
C ILE A 41 5.31 3.95 0.33
N ALA A 42 4.11 4.08 -0.22
CA ALA A 42 3.17 2.97 -0.38
C ALA A 42 3.20 2.47 -1.82
N CYS A 43 3.18 1.13 -1.98
CA CYS A 43 3.24 0.48 -3.28
C CYS A 43 2.01 -0.40 -3.48
N ALA A 44 1.15 -0.05 -4.42
CA ALA A 44 -0.07 -0.78 -4.74
C ALA A 44 -0.54 -0.47 -6.17
N ASP A 45 -1.47 -1.28 -6.69
CA ASP A 45 -2.18 -1.00 -7.94
C ASP A 45 -3.31 0.02 -7.65
N LEU A 46 -3.00 1.31 -7.86
CA LEU A 46 -3.85 2.43 -7.46
C LEU A 46 -4.81 2.91 -8.55
N ASP A 47 -4.55 2.58 -9.82
CA ASP A 47 -5.45 2.91 -10.95
C ASP A 47 -6.19 1.68 -11.51
N GLY A 48 -5.89 0.47 -11.03
CA GLY A 48 -6.56 -0.77 -11.38
C GLY A 48 -6.08 -1.39 -12.69
N ASP A 49 -4.87 -1.04 -13.16
CA ASP A 49 -4.32 -1.52 -14.43
C ASP A 49 -3.46 -2.81 -14.28
N GLY A 50 -3.30 -3.32 -13.07
CA GLY A 50 -2.57 -4.55 -12.76
C GLY A 50 -1.06 -4.34 -12.61
N ARG A 51 -0.59 -3.11 -12.47
CA ARG A 51 0.79 -2.74 -12.16
C ARG A 51 0.87 -2.04 -10.82
N LEU A 52 1.99 -2.21 -10.13
CA LEU A 52 2.21 -1.53 -8.86
C LEU A 52 2.66 -0.09 -9.11
N ASP A 53 1.94 0.85 -8.53
CA ASP A 53 2.18 2.28 -8.52
C ASP A 53 2.88 2.69 -7.23
N LEU A 54 3.36 3.93 -7.16
CA LEU A 54 4.05 4.47 -5.99
C LEU A 54 3.34 5.74 -5.51
N TYR A 55 2.94 5.75 -4.24
CA TYR A 55 2.53 6.95 -3.54
C TYR A 55 3.60 7.36 -2.55
N VAL A 56 4.01 8.65 -2.56
CA VAL A 56 5.18 9.14 -1.80
C VAL A 56 4.79 10.37 -0.99
N THR A 57 4.93 10.30 0.33
CA THR A 57 4.70 11.44 1.22
C THR A 57 5.87 12.40 1.22
N ASN A 58 5.58 13.71 1.34
CA ASN A 58 6.58 14.77 1.20
C ASN A 58 6.59 15.78 2.35
N PHE A 59 7.50 16.74 2.26
CA PHE A 59 7.70 17.79 3.26
C PHE A 59 6.65 18.89 3.15
N HIS A 60 6.51 19.68 4.21
CA HIS A 60 5.62 20.84 4.25
C HIS A 60 5.83 21.79 3.06
N ARG A 61 4.75 22.21 2.39
CA ARG A 61 4.68 22.97 1.13
C ARG A 61 5.13 22.20 -0.11
N GLU A 62 5.35 20.92 0.00
CA GLU A 62 5.57 20.01 -1.10
C GLU A 62 4.38 19.03 -1.17
N PRO A 63 3.55 19.05 -2.21
CA PRO A 63 2.46 18.06 -2.31
C PRO A 63 3.05 16.65 -2.36
N ASP A 64 2.31 15.69 -1.83
CA ASP A 64 2.64 14.29 -2.00
C ASP A 64 2.61 13.91 -3.47
N LEU A 65 3.35 12.87 -3.84
CA LEU A 65 3.48 12.44 -5.23
C LEU A 65 2.79 11.10 -5.45
N LEU A 66 2.17 10.96 -6.59
CA LEU A 66 1.61 9.72 -7.10
C LEU A 66 2.24 9.41 -8.45
N TYR A 67 2.90 8.27 -8.56
CA TYR A 67 3.51 7.80 -9.79
C TYR A 67 2.80 6.56 -10.30
N PHE A 68 2.04 6.69 -11.39
CA PHE A 68 1.46 5.54 -12.08
C PHE A 68 2.50 4.82 -12.92
N ASN A 69 2.58 3.53 -12.76
CA ASN A 69 3.48 2.65 -13.50
C ASN A 69 2.96 2.40 -14.92
N ARG A 70 3.66 2.90 -15.92
CA ARG A 70 3.30 2.72 -17.34
C ARG A 70 4.00 1.53 -18.01
N GLY A 71 4.63 0.67 -17.20
CA GLY A 71 5.40 -0.47 -17.68
C GLY A 71 6.83 -0.09 -18.07
N ALA A 72 7.68 -1.08 -18.31
CA ALA A 72 9.08 -0.92 -18.69
C ALA A 72 9.89 0.04 -17.79
N LEU A 73 9.57 0.10 -16.48
CA LEU A 73 10.13 1.04 -15.51
C LEU A 73 9.86 2.53 -15.82
N LEU A 74 8.81 2.84 -16.55
CA LEU A 74 8.37 4.20 -16.77
C LEU A 74 7.22 4.53 -15.83
N PHE A 75 7.30 5.70 -15.19
CA PHE A 75 6.29 6.21 -14.26
C PHE A 75 5.84 7.60 -14.69
N GLU A 76 4.57 7.86 -14.48
CA GLU A 76 3.92 9.14 -14.75
C GLU A 76 3.44 9.78 -13.45
N GLU A 77 3.97 10.96 -13.12
CA GLU A 77 3.51 11.72 -11.95
C GLU A 77 2.08 12.23 -12.18
N ALA A 78 1.21 12.03 -11.21
CA ALA A 78 -0.23 12.21 -11.36
C ALA A 78 -0.95 12.83 -10.15
N ALA A 79 -0.27 13.24 -9.09
CA ALA A 79 -0.90 13.66 -7.84
C ALA A 79 -1.92 14.79 -8.04
N LEU A 80 -1.63 15.77 -8.91
CA LEU A 80 -2.56 16.87 -9.19
C LEU A 80 -3.85 16.37 -9.85
N ARG A 81 -3.74 15.57 -10.91
CA ARG A 81 -4.90 15.05 -11.61
C ARG A 81 -5.67 14.00 -10.81
N ALA A 82 -4.99 13.34 -9.87
CA ALA A 82 -5.59 12.35 -8.97
C ALA A 82 -6.36 12.98 -7.80
N GLY A 83 -6.22 14.29 -7.55
CA GLY A 83 -6.87 14.98 -6.44
C GLY A 83 -6.10 14.94 -5.13
N LEU A 84 -4.83 14.54 -5.14
CA LEU A 84 -3.99 14.36 -3.94
C LEU A 84 -3.11 15.58 -3.64
N ALA A 85 -2.70 16.35 -4.67
CA ALA A 85 -1.69 17.39 -4.52
C ALA A 85 -2.13 18.56 -3.61
N GLU A 86 -3.36 19.06 -3.74
CA GLU A 86 -3.81 20.22 -2.98
C GLU A 86 -4.07 19.89 -1.51
N PRO A 87 -4.77 18.79 -1.14
CA PRO A 87 -5.00 18.47 0.27
C PRO A 87 -3.72 18.16 1.06
N THR A 88 -2.66 17.65 0.42
CA THR A 88 -1.41 17.28 1.08
C THR A 88 -0.37 18.39 1.10
N ARG A 89 -0.52 19.43 0.28
CA ARG A 89 0.48 20.50 0.09
C ARG A 89 0.98 21.15 1.39
N LEU A 90 0.09 21.38 2.35
CA LEU A 90 0.43 22.04 3.62
C LEU A 90 0.72 21.05 4.75
N MET A 91 0.68 19.77 4.46
CA MET A 91 1.04 18.72 5.41
C MET A 91 2.55 18.43 5.34
N LEU A 92 3.05 17.74 6.35
CA LEU A 92 4.34 17.06 6.34
C LEU A 92 4.04 15.59 6.58
N GLY A 93 4.02 14.83 5.48
CA GLY A 93 3.63 13.43 5.48
C GLY A 93 4.77 12.50 5.89
N TRP A 94 4.42 11.41 6.59
CA TRP A 94 5.36 10.37 7.04
C TRP A 94 4.89 9.00 6.60
N GLY A 95 4.34 8.22 7.53
CA GLY A 95 3.83 6.90 7.25
C GLY A 95 2.62 6.95 6.32
N THR A 96 2.59 6.07 5.36
CA THR A 96 1.46 5.90 4.44
C THR A 96 1.20 4.43 4.20
N GLN A 97 -0.05 4.07 3.93
CA GLN A 97 -0.48 2.73 3.56
C GLN A 97 -1.52 2.81 2.45
N ALA A 98 -1.38 1.91 1.49
CA ALA A 98 -2.44 1.59 0.55
C ALA A 98 -3.25 0.40 1.12
N VAL A 99 -4.53 0.61 1.43
CA VAL A 99 -5.35 -0.35 2.16
C VAL A 99 -6.80 -0.31 1.69
N ASP A 100 -7.33 -1.46 1.32
CA ASP A 100 -8.72 -1.62 0.85
C ASP A 100 -9.64 -1.75 2.07
N MET A 101 -10.17 -0.60 2.55
CA MET A 101 -10.93 -0.53 3.81
C MET A 101 -12.35 -1.11 3.70
N ASP A 102 -13.00 -0.98 2.56
CA ASP A 102 -14.38 -1.42 2.34
C ASP A 102 -14.47 -2.72 1.52
N LEU A 103 -13.33 -3.29 1.14
CA LEU A 103 -13.16 -4.55 0.40
C LEU A 103 -13.74 -4.51 -1.03
N ASP A 104 -13.81 -3.32 -1.63
CA ASP A 104 -14.28 -3.17 -3.01
C ASP A 104 -13.20 -3.52 -4.05
N GLY A 105 -11.98 -3.80 -3.60
CA GLY A 105 -10.82 -4.16 -4.39
C GLY A 105 -10.00 -2.96 -4.86
N ARG A 106 -10.30 -1.74 -4.43
CA ARG A 106 -9.54 -0.52 -4.72
C ARG A 106 -8.93 0.01 -3.43
N PRO A 107 -7.60 0.01 -3.27
CA PRO A 107 -7.02 0.48 -2.03
C PRO A 107 -7.16 1.99 -1.85
N GLU A 108 -7.60 2.40 -0.66
CA GLU A 108 -7.52 3.76 -0.13
C GLU A 108 -6.09 4.11 0.22
N LEU A 109 -5.80 5.41 0.36
CA LEU A 109 -4.53 5.92 0.88
C LEU A 109 -4.73 6.53 2.26
N PHE A 110 -4.09 5.94 3.27
CA PHE A 110 -3.99 6.50 4.62
C PHE A 110 -2.60 7.09 4.83
N LEU A 111 -2.51 8.25 5.46
CA LEU A 111 -1.23 8.87 5.80
C LEU A 111 -1.26 9.56 7.17
N THR A 112 -0.08 9.58 7.80
CA THR A 112 0.17 10.29 9.05
C THR A 112 0.99 11.53 8.78
N ASN A 113 0.65 12.63 9.46
CA ASN A 113 1.29 13.93 9.29
C ASN A 113 1.84 14.45 10.63
N GLY A 114 2.76 15.40 10.57
CA GLY A 114 3.30 16.10 11.72
C GLY A 114 4.69 16.69 11.48
N HIS A 115 4.93 17.94 11.84
CA HIS A 115 6.20 18.60 11.59
C HIS A 115 7.34 18.02 12.43
N LEU A 116 8.57 18.14 11.94
CA LEU A 116 9.79 17.73 12.65
C LEU A 116 10.03 18.55 13.90
N GLU A 117 9.85 19.86 13.78
CA GLU A 117 10.15 20.86 14.79
C GLU A 117 8.91 21.72 15.09
N ASP A 118 8.83 22.25 16.31
CA ASP A 118 7.79 23.22 16.67
C ASP A 118 8.11 24.59 16.06
N ARG A 119 7.49 24.90 14.95
CA ARG A 119 7.62 26.16 14.22
C ARG A 119 6.33 26.99 14.25
N ARG A 120 5.48 26.79 15.28
CA ARG A 120 4.22 27.54 15.43
C ARG A 120 4.41 29.05 15.51
N GLN A 121 5.55 29.53 15.99
CA GLN A 121 5.90 30.94 15.97
C GLN A 121 6.05 31.51 14.54
N GLU A 122 6.31 30.67 13.57
CA GLU A 122 6.38 31.01 12.16
C GLU A 122 5.06 30.76 11.41
N GLY A 123 4.00 30.41 12.14
CA GLY A 123 2.69 30.09 11.56
C GLY A 123 2.60 28.71 10.92
N ILE A 124 3.58 27.82 11.17
CA ILE A 124 3.59 26.46 10.64
C ILE A 124 3.03 25.51 11.70
N PRO A 125 1.97 24.73 11.41
CA PRO A 125 1.44 23.75 12.34
C PRO A 125 2.51 22.72 12.73
N TRP A 126 2.65 22.45 14.03
CA TRP A 126 3.53 21.39 14.51
C TRP A 126 2.85 20.01 14.45
N LYS A 127 1.68 19.92 15.10
CA LYS A 127 0.79 18.74 14.99
C LYS A 127 -0.12 18.92 13.79
N MET A 128 -0.36 17.84 13.09
CA MET A 128 -1.17 17.85 11.86
C MET A 128 -2.17 16.68 11.88
N PRO A 129 -3.35 16.84 11.25
CA PRO A 129 -4.32 15.76 11.17
C PRO A 129 -3.80 14.63 10.26
N PRO A 130 -4.16 13.36 10.54
CA PRO A 130 -4.00 12.28 9.59
C PRO A 130 -4.99 12.45 8.44
N GLN A 131 -4.69 11.84 7.28
CA GLN A 131 -5.57 11.93 6.12
C GLN A 131 -5.92 10.55 5.60
N LEU A 132 -7.15 10.42 5.09
CA LEU A 132 -7.66 9.23 4.39
C LEU A 132 -8.28 9.67 3.07
N PHE A 133 -7.80 9.07 1.97
CA PHE A 133 -8.27 9.33 0.63
C PHE A 133 -8.96 8.09 0.06
N TYR A 134 -10.24 8.21 -0.21
CA TYR A 134 -11.04 7.17 -0.85
C TYR A 134 -10.70 7.07 -2.34
N ASN A 135 -10.47 5.85 -2.81
CA ASN A 135 -10.17 5.56 -4.21
C ASN A 135 -11.47 5.45 -5.04
N ARG A 136 -11.73 6.46 -5.87
CA ARG A 136 -12.91 6.52 -6.75
C ARG A 136 -12.80 5.60 -7.98
N GLY A 137 -11.66 4.94 -8.16
CA GLY A 137 -11.29 4.26 -9.40
C GLY A 137 -10.63 5.19 -10.42
N GLU A 138 -10.08 4.60 -11.47
CA GLU A 138 -9.42 5.33 -12.57
C GLU A 138 -8.31 6.30 -12.08
N GLY A 139 -7.66 5.97 -10.97
CA GLY A 139 -6.60 6.79 -10.37
C GLY A 139 -7.08 8.12 -9.80
N LYS A 140 -8.33 8.21 -9.35
CA LYS A 140 -8.92 9.39 -8.71
C LYS A 140 -9.19 9.16 -7.24
N PHE A 141 -8.86 10.16 -6.42
CA PHE A 141 -9.01 10.10 -4.98
C PHE A 141 -9.81 11.30 -4.47
N THR A 142 -10.50 11.09 -3.36
CA THR A 142 -11.22 12.13 -2.63
C THR A 142 -10.89 12.00 -1.15
N GLU A 143 -10.49 13.10 -0.52
CA GLU A 143 -10.28 13.11 0.92
C GLU A 143 -11.60 12.90 1.66
N ILE A 144 -11.61 11.92 2.57
CA ILE A 144 -12.76 11.56 3.41
C ILE A 144 -12.40 11.54 4.90
N SER A 145 -11.30 12.17 5.28
CA SER A 145 -10.77 12.12 6.65
C SER A 145 -11.81 12.50 7.70
N ARG A 146 -12.56 13.58 7.46
CA ARG A 146 -13.54 14.10 8.43
C ARG A 146 -14.72 13.15 8.68
N GLU A 147 -15.06 12.31 7.73
CA GLU A 147 -16.14 11.33 7.81
C GLU A 147 -15.67 9.97 8.34
N SER A 148 -14.35 9.82 8.61
CA SER A 148 -13.72 8.52 8.90
C SER A 148 -13.49 8.25 10.40
N GLY A 149 -14.14 8.99 11.28
CA GLY A 149 -14.15 8.78 12.73
C GLY A 149 -13.29 9.76 13.52
N ASP A 150 -13.40 9.67 14.85
CA ASP A 150 -12.87 10.67 15.79
C ASP A 150 -11.35 10.87 15.71
N PHE A 151 -10.60 9.83 15.36
CA PHE A 151 -9.16 9.91 15.19
C PHE A 151 -8.76 10.98 14.17
N PHE A 152 -9.51 11.12 13.09
CA PHE A 152 -9.21 12.08 12.02
C PHE A 152 -9.54 13.54 12.38
N HIS A 153 -10.21 13.78 13.50
CA HIS A 153 -10.46 15.14 14.02
C HIS A 153 -9.32 15.65 14.92
N GLY A 154 -8.38 14.78 15.29
CA GLY A 154 -7.22 15.13 16.11
C GLY A 154 -6.02 15.61 15.28
N GLU A 155 -5.08 16.27 15.97
CA GLU A 155 -3.79 16.65 15.42
C GLU A 155 -2.67 15.91 16.15
N TYR A 156 -1.71 15.38 15.39
CA TYR A 156 -0.68 14.47 15.90
C TYR A 156 0.71 14.82 15.39
N LEU A 157 1.72 14.21 16.02
CA LEU A 157 3.06 14.05 15.44
C LEU A 157 3.16 12.61 14.92
N GLY A 158 2.38 12.30 13.89
CA GLY A 158 2.34 10.99 13.29
C GLY A 158 3.68 10.63 12.64
N ARG A 159 4.05 9.33 12.69
CA ARG A 159 5.29 8.83 12.07
C ARG A 159 5.02 7.56 11.28
N GLY A 160 5.15 6.39 11.86
CA GLY A 160 4.92 5.12 11.18
C GLY A 160 3.46 4.73 11.17
N VAL A 161 3.06 3.95 10.17
CA VAL A 161 1.77 3.26 10.13
C VAL A 161 1.97 1.87 9.55
N ALA A 162 1.34 0.88 10.17
CA ALA A 162 1.28 -0.49 9.67
C ALA A 162 -0.16 -0.97 9.62
N ARG A 163 -0.45 -1.89 8.69
CA ARG A 163 -1.74 -2.56 8.60
C ARG A 163 -1.66 -4.00 9.14
N LEU A 164 -2.75 -4.43 9.76
CA LEU A 164 -2.95 -5.78 10.26
C LEU A 164 -4.45 -6.04 10.37
N ASP A 165 -4.82 -7.28 10.63
CA ASP A 165 -6.18 -7.69 11.01
C ASP A 165 -6.12 -8.05 12.51
N TRP A 166 -6.36 -7.03 13.35
CA TRP A 166 -6.14 -7.12 14.81
C TRP A 166 -7.06 -8.12 15.49
N ASP A 167 -8.35 -8.03 15.22
CA ASP A 167 -9.37 -8.85 15.87
C ASP A 167 -9.81 -10.06 15.04
N ARG A 168 -9.11 -10.30 13.91
CA ARG A 168 -9.35 -11.42 12.97
C ARG A 168 -10.72 -11.41 12.32
N ASP A 169 -11.36 -10.25 12.25
CA ASP A 169 -12.66 -10.10 11.60
C ASP A 169 -12.56 -10.04 10.05
N GLY A 170 -11.32 -10.07 9.52
CA GLY A 170 -11.02 -10.07 8.09
C GLY A 170 -11.15 -8.72 7.42
N ARG A 171 -11.05 -7.63 8.20
CA ARG A 171 -10.90 -6.26 7.74
C ARG A 171 -9.48 -5.77 8.06
N PRO A 172 -8.88 -4.98 7.20
CA PRO A 172 -7.60 -4.39 7.54
C PRO A 172 -7.76 -3.26 8.54
N ASP A 173 -7.06 -3.34 9.67
CA ASP A 173 -6.92 -2.32 10.69
C ASP A 173 -5.60 -1.57 10.53
N LEU A 174 -5.42 -0.46 11.26
CA LEU A 174 -4.19 0.32 11.25
C LEU A 174 -3.61 0.50 12.65
N VAL A 175 -2.29 0.40 12.76
CA VAL A 175 -1.53 0.80 13.94
C VAL A 175 -0.71 2.03 13.56
N VAL A 176 -0.92 3.13 14.29
CA VAL A 176 -0.26 4.42 14.03
C VAL A 176 0.68 4.76 15.17
N VAL A 177 1.94 5.02 14.84
CA VAL A 177 2.97 5.45 15.79
C VAL A 177 3.08 6.97 15.76
N HIS A 178 3.14 7.57 16.94
CA HIS A 178 3.32 9.00 17.16
C HIS A 178 4.66 9.27 17.86
N GLN A 179 5.21 10.46 17.69
CA GLN A 179 6.44 10.86 18.36
C GLN A 179 6.23 11.20 19.83
N ASP A 180 5.07 11.73 20.18
CA ASP A 180 4.81 12.39 21.47
C ASP A 180 3.70 11.74 22.30
N ARG A 181 3.16 10.62 21.87
CA ARG A 181 2.07 9.92 22.56
C ARG A 181 2.09 8.41 22.30
N PRO A 182 1.32 7.61 23.04
CA PRO A 182 1.20 6.19 22.80
C PRO A 182 0.72 5.87 21.38
N VAL A 183 1.03 4.67 20.93
CA VAL A 183 0.52 4.08 19.69
C VAL A 183 -1.01 4.06 19.69
N ALA A 184 -1.61 4.34 18.53
CA ALA A 184 -3.04 4.19 18.31
C ALA A 184 -3.31 2.96 17.48
N LEU A 185 -4.32 2.18 17.89
CA LEU A 185 -4.92 1.12 17.10
C LEU A 185 -6.24 1.65 16.54
N LEU A 186 -6.35 1.68 15.22
CA LEU A 186 -7.56 2.10 14.50
C LEU A 186 -8.24 0.84 13.98
N ARG A 187 -9.33 0.46 14.64
CA ARG A 187 -10.17 -0.65 14.19
C ARG A 187 -11.02 -0.21 13.01
N ASN A 188 -11.02 -1.00 11.98
CA ASN A 188 -11.82 -0.73 10.78
C ASN A 188 -13.29 -1.15 10.98
N GLU A 189 -14.17 -0.19 11.14
CA GLU A 189 -15.62 -0.39 11.23
C GLU A 189 -16.37 0.05 9.96
N THR A 190 -15.65 0.24 8.86
CA THR A 190 -16.23 0.63 7.57
C THR A 190 -17.29 -0.38 7.13
N ALA A 191 -18.42 0.13 6.65
CA ALA A 191 -19.43 -0.72 6.04
C ALA A 191 -18.85 -1.40 4.79
N LEU A 192 -18.81 -2.73 4.77
CA LEU A 192 -18.22 -3.47 3.68
C LEU A 192 -19.11 -3.36 2.44
N THR A 193 -18.50 -3.02 1.32
CA THR A 193 -19.13 -3.03 -0.01
C THR A 193 -18.76 -4.29 -0.78
N GLY A 194 -17.74 -5.03 -0.33
CA GLY A 194 -17.19 -6.20 -1.01
C GLY A 194 -17.00 -7.41 -0.11
N ARG A 195 -16.68 -8.51 -0.79
CA ARG A 195 -16.25 -9.78 -0.21
C ARG A 195 -14.71 -9.82 -0.13
N ARG A 196 -14.16 -10.83 0.53
CA ARG A 196 -12.72 -10.93 0.74
C ARG A 196 -12.14 -12.30 0.44
N LEU A 197 -10.84 -12.31 0.20
CA LEU A 197 -9.99 -13.50 0.23
C LEU A 197 -8.78 -13.19 1.10
N ILE A 198 -8.50 -14.04 2.09
CA ILE A 198 -7.36 -13.89 3.00
C ILE A 198 -6.33 -14.95 2.66
N LEU A 199 -5.05 -14.54 2.53
CA LEU A 199 -3.97 -15.44 2.14
C LEU A 199 -2.93 -15.55 3.27
N ASP A 200 -2.50 -16.76 3.55
CA ASP A 200 -1.41 -17.09 4.46
C ASP A 200 -0.39 -17.93 3.68
N LEU A 201 0.68 -17.26 3.19
CA LEU A 201 1.63 -17.85 2.25
C LEU A 201 2.88 -18.34 2.99
N HIS A 202 3.31 -19.55 2.67
CA HIS A 202 4.53 -20.15 3.22
C HIS A 202 5.42 -20.68 2.12
N GLY A 203 6.63 -20.12 2.01
CA GLY A 203 7.66 -20.62 1.12
C GLY A 203 8.21 -21.97 1.58
N VAL A 204 8.60 -22.80 0.63
CA VAL A 204 9.28 -24.09 0.83
C VAL A 204 10.67 -24.04 0.19
N GLU A 205 10.74 -23.65 -1.07
CA GLU A 205 11.99 -23.33 -1.79
C GLU A 205 12.34 -21.84 -1.67
N SER A 206 11.31 -21.02 -1.58
CA SER A 206 11.41 -19.59 -1.25
C SER A 206 11.64 -19.38 0.26
N ASN A 207 11.90 -18.13 0.66
CA ASN A 207 11.92 -17.79 2.08
C ASN A 207 10.55 -18.10 2.72
N ARG A 208 10.57 -18.55 3.99
CA ARG A 208 9.39 -19.01 4.71
C ARG A 208 8.22 -18.05 4.70
N ASP A 209 8.49 -16.76 4.85
CA ASP A 209 7.49 -15.69 4.96
C ASP A 209 7.00 -15.20 3.59
N ALA A 210 7.41 -15.87 2.52
CA ALA A 210 7.07 -15.57 1.14
C ALA A 210 7.40 -14.12 0.70
N ILE A 211 8.33 -13.43 1.38
CA ILE A 211 8.74 -12.06 1.01
C ILE A 211 9.26 -12.06 -0.42
N GLY A 212 8.70 -11.18 -1.28
CA GLY A 212 8.93 -11.11 -2.71
C GLY A 212 7.97 -11.96 -3.55
N ALA A 213 7.04 -12.69 -2.93
CA ALA A 213 5.98 -13.37 -3.66
C ALA A 213 5.00 -12.35 -4.24
N ARG A 214 4.67 -12.51 -5.52
CA ARG A 214 3.70 -11.68 -6.22
C ARG A 214 2.40 -12.45 -6.41
N ILE A 215 1.31 -11.85 -5.98
CA ILE A 215 -0.03 -12.41 -6.01
C ILE A 215 -0.82 -11.69 -7.11
N ARG A 216 -1.54 -12.47 -7.93
CA ARG A 216 -2.51 -11.96 -8.89
C ARG A 216 -3.84 -12.67 -8.66
N ALA A 217 -4.88 -11.93 -8.36
CA ALA A 217 -6.22 -12.46 -8.19
C ALA A 217 -7.17 -11.82 -9.20
N THR A 218 -7.78 -12.64 -10.04
CA THR A 218 -8.76 -12.19 -11.04
C THR A 218 -10.15 -12.61 -10.60
N ALA A 219 -11.07 -11.66 -10.50
CA ALA A 219 -12.48 -11.88 -10.17
C ALA A 219 -13.36 -10.91 -10.95
N ALA A 220 -14.44 -11.40 -11.53
CA ALA A 220 -15.39 -10.60 -12.33
C ALA A 220 -14.71 -9.71 -13.39
N GLY A 221 -13.67 -10.21 -14.04
CA GLY A 221 -12.93 -9.52 -15.10
C GLY A 221 -11.89 -8.48 -14.62
N ARG A 222 -11.76 -8.26 -13.30
CA ARG A 222 -10.75 -7.38 -12.72
C ARG A 222 -9.62 -8.21 -12.13
N THR A 223 -8.40 -7.78 -12.35
CA THR A 223 -7.20 -8.39 -11.76
C THR A 223 -6.58 -7.44 -10.75
N GLN A 224 -6.37 -7.90 -9.54
CA GLN A 224 -5.60 -7.22 -8.50
C GLN A 224 -4.20 -7.82 -8.42
N VAL A 225 -3.22 -6.97 -8.13
CA VAL A 225 -1.83 -7.38 -7.94
C VAL A 225 -1.33 -6.89 -6.58
N LEU A 226 -0.76 -7.79 -5.80
CA LEU A 226 -0.10 -7.49 -4.53
C LEU A 226 1.28 -8.15 -4.50
N GLU A 227 2.15 -7.63 -3.66
CA GLU A 227 3.45 -8.23 -3.36
C GLU A 227 3.63 -8.35 -1.84
N ILE A 228 4.19 -9.46 -1.39
CA ILE A 228 4.57 -9.64 0.01
C ILE A 228 5.88 -8.91 0.25
N CYS A 229 5.81 -7.76 0.94
CA CYS A 229 6.97 -6.92 1.21
C CYS A 229 7.55 -7.16 2.60
N GLY A 230 8.86 -6.96 2.73
CA GLY A 230 9.57 -7.00 4.01
C GLY A 230 9.44 -5.71 4.82
N GLY A 231 9.04 -4.61 4.19
CA GLY A 231 8.77 -3.29 4.77
C GLY A 231 7.87 -2.49 3.85
N ASP A 232 7.17 -1.49 4.39
CA ASP A 232 6.23 -0.66 3.64
C ASP A 232 6.05 0.70 4.34
N GLY A 233 5.58 1.71 3.61
CA GLY A 233 5.34 3.03 4.15
C GLY A 233 6.62 3.71 4.66
N PHE A 234 6.64 4.07 5.95
CA PHE A 234 7.76 4.72 6.63
C PHE A 234 8.12 3.95 7.91
N LEU A 235 9.29 3.31 7.92
CA LEU A 235 9.83 2.54 9.05
C LEU A 235 8.82 1.55 9.65
N ALA A 236 8.03 0.89 8.80
CA ALA A 236 6.99 -0.04 9.19
C ALA A 236 7.09 -1.38 8.46
N THR A 237 6.46 -2.38 9.02
CA THR A 237 6.24 -3.69 8.40
C THR A 237 4.80 -4.10 8.66
N ASN A 238 4.09 -4.44 7.60
CA ASN A 238 2.72 -4.92 7.66
C ASN A 238 2.63 -6.38 8.08
N GLU A 239 1.46 -6.80 8.56
CA GLU A 239 1.15 -8.22 8.67
C GLU A 239 1.26 -8.89 7.30
N ARG A 240 1.97 -10.05 7.25
CA ARG A 240 2.19 -10.81 6.02
C ARG A 240 1.03 -11.76 5.71
N ARG A 241 -0.16 -11.31 5.98
CA ARG A 241 -1.43 -12.01 5.73
C ARG A 241 -2.34 -11.10 4.92
N PRO A 242 -2.08 -10.95 3.61
CA PRO A 242 -2.83 -10.04 2.78
C PRO A 242 -4.31 -10.39 2.74
N ILE A 243 -5.12 -9.34 2.84
CA ILE A 243 -6.56 -9.37 2.64
C ILE A 243 -6.83 -8.71 1.30
N LEU A 244 -7.47 -9.43 0.39
CA LEU A 244 -7.89 -8.93 -0.90
C LEU A 244 -9.39 -8.67 -0.86
N GLY A 245 -9.80 -7.43 -1.10
CA GLY A 245 -11.21 -7.13 -1.37
C GLY A 245 -11.57 -7.63 -2.77
N ILE A 246 -12.66 -8.38 -2.84
CA ILE A 246 -13.10 -9.03 -4.10
C ILE A 246 -14.33 -8.31 -4.69
N GLY A 247 -14.75 -7.20 -4.06
CA GLY A 247 -15.97 -6.52 -4.45
C GLY A 247 -17.20 -7.44 -4.38
N SER A 248 -18.11 -7.32 -5.31
CA SER A 248 -19.34 -8.12 -5.35
C SER A 248 -19.18 -9.52 -5.95
N ALA A 249 -17.98 -9.89 -6.41
CA ALA A 249 -17.74 -11.20 -7.01
C ALA A 249 -17.95 -12.32 -5.99
N THR A 250 -18.52 -13.44 -6.44
CA THR A 250 -18.83 -14.61 -5.60
C THR A 250 -17.76 -15.71 -5.69
N VAL A 251 -16.78 -15.52 -6.57
CA VAL A 251 -15.67 -16.45 -6.79
C VAL A 251 -14.46 -15.67 -7.30
N VAL A 252 -13.27 -16.06 -6.91
CA VAL A 252 -12.03 -15.65 -7.58
C VAL A 252 -11.81 -16.61 -8.74
N ASP A 253 -11.90 -16.10 -9.96
CA ASP A 253 -11.80 -16.91 -11.17
C ASP A 253 -10.43 -17.57 -11.31
N VAL A 254 -9.38 -16.78 -11.03
CA VAL A 254 -7.97 -17.19 -11.09
C VAL A 254 -7.19 -16.57 -9.94
N LEU A 255 -6.45 -17.39 -9.20
CA LEU A 255 -5.42 -16.99 -8.25
C LEU A 255 -4.08 -17.50 -8.73
N GLU A 256 -3.12 -16.61 -8.91
CA GLU A 256 -1.75 -16.92 -9.32
C GLU A 256 -0.77 -16.37 -8.28
N ILE A 257 0.23 -17.17 -7.93
CA ILE A 257 1.32 -16.77 -7.05
C ILE A 257 2.64 -17.06 -7.76
N GLN A 258 3.39 -15.99 -7.99
CA GLN A 258 4.76 -16.07 -8.44
C GLN A 258 5.67 -16.01 -7.21
N TRP A 259 6.34 -17.11 -6.92
CA TRP A 259 7.23 -17.24 -5.77
C TRP A 259 8.65 -16.72 -6.07
N PRO A 260 9.40 -16.27 -5.06
CA PRO A 260 10.80 -15.86 -5.22
C PRO A 260 11.72 -16.95 -5.79
N SER A 261 11.41 -18.21 -5.58
CA SER A 261 12.13 -19.36 -6.20
C SER A 261 12.04 -19.38 -7.73
N GLY A 262 11.12 -18.58 -8.31
CA GLY A 262 10.76 -18.62 -9.72
C GLY A 262 9.58 -19.53 -10.05
N ARG A 263 9.09 -20.28 -9.06
CA ARG A 263 7.90 -21.12 -9.22
C ARG A 263 6.66 -20.25 -9.42
N ASN A 264 5.72 -20.75 -10.26
CA ASN A 264 4.40 -20.18 -10.43
C ASN A 264 3.34 -21.23 -10.08
N ASP A 265 2.50 -20.91 -9.10
CA ASP A 265 1.35 -21.71 -8.75
C ASP A 265 0.07 -21.01 -9.23
N ARG A 266 -0.92 -21.79 -9.71
CA ARG A 266 -2.15 -21.25 -10.27
C ARG A 266 -3.33 -22.14 -9.94
N TRP A 267 -4.39 -21.51 -9.45
CA TRP A 267 -5.66 -22.17 -9.13
C TRP A 267 -6.83 -21.38 -9.70
N THR A 268 -7.95 -22.06 -9.89
CA THR A 268 -9.17 -21.47 -10.45
C THR A 268 -10.37 -21.73 -9.54
N ARG A 269 -11.38 -20.86 -9.62
CA ARG A 269 -12.65 -20.98 -8.90
C ARG A 269 -12.47 -21.07 -7.38
N ILE A 270 -11.68 -20.16 -6.83
CA ILE A 270 -11.45 -20.06 -5.40
C ILE A 270 -12.67 -19.43 -4.71
N PRO A 271 -13.20 -20.04 -3.64
CA PRO A 271 -14.33 -19.46 -2.92
C PRO A 271 -13.92 -18.14 -2.23
N VAL A 272 -14.79 -17.14 -2.28
CA VAL A 272 -14.63 -15.88 -1.53
C VAL A 272 -15.07 -16.06 -0.06
N ASP A 273 -14.83 -15.06 0.78
CA ASP A 273 -15.08 -15.08 2.22
C ASP A 273 -14.40 -16.27 2.90
N SER A 274 -13.19 -16.58 2.45
CA SER A 274 -12.38 -17.71 2.93
C SER A 274 -10.95 -17.28 3.22
N GLY A 275 -10.30 -17.98 4.14
CA GLY A 275 -8.86 -17.95 4.36
C GLY A 275 -8.19 -19.11 3.62
N LEU A 276 -7.08 -18.86 2.96
CA LEU A 276 -6.27 -19.91 2.32
C LEU A 276 -4.91 -19.96 2.96
N VAL A 277 -4.51 -21.14 3.42
CA VAL A 277 -3.11 -21.45 3.72
C VAL A 277 -2.50 -22.11 2.48
N ILE A 278 -1.45 -21.50 1.96
CA ILE A 278 -0.80 -21.96 0.73
C ILE A 278 0.68 -22.19 1.02
N LEU A 279 1.09 -23.46 0.95
CA LEU A 279 2.48 -23.83 0.91
C LEU A 279 2.94 -23.84 -0.55
N GLU A 280 4.10 -23.27 -0.80
CA GLU A 280 4.71 -23.26 -2.13
C GLU A 280 4.70 -24.64 -2.76
N GLY A 281 4.10 -24.73 -3.96
CA GLY A 281 3.98 -25.98 -4.71
C GLY A 281 2.92 -26.96 -4.22
N ARG A 282 2.05 -26.54 -3.31
CA ARG A 282 0.95 -27.38 -2.80
C ARG A 282 -0.41 -26.74 -3.10
N PRO A 283 -1.47 -27.55 -3.22
CA PRO A 283 -2.83 -27.03 -3.30
C PRO A 283 -3.19 -26.21 -2.07
N PRO A 284 -4.01 -25.13 -2.23
CA PRO A 284 -4.44 -24.30 -1.12
C PRO A 284 -5.32 -25.10 -0.15
N GLN A 285 -5.12 -24.87 1.13
CA GLN A 285 -5.98 -25.39 2.18
C GLN A 285 -6.94 -24.29 2.60
N VAL A 286 -8.24 -24.53 2.45
CA VAL A 286 -9.27 -23.58 2.87
C VAL A 286 -9.41 -23.64 4.38
N LYS A 287 -9.29 -22.48 5.04
CA LYS A 287 -9.65 -22.28 6.44
C LYS A 287 -10.96 -21.51 6.52
N THR A 288 -11.85 -21.92 7.40
CA THR A 288 -13.02 -21.10 7.75
C THR A 288 -12.52 -19.84 8.44
N ILE A 289 -13.01 -18.69 8.03
CA ILE A 289 -12.80 -17.44 8.76
C ILE A 289 -13.84 -17.45 9.88
N ASP A 290 -13.41 -17.47 11.13
CA ASP A 290 -14.31 -17.29 12.27
C ASP A 290 -14.93 -15.88 12.14
N ARG A 291 -16.25 -15.82 12.27
CA ARG A 291 -17.05 -14.59 12.16
C ARG A 291 -17.07 -13.82 13.46
#